data_6ad2a48d477489ccbf3d728cc4b61702
#
_entry.id   6ad2a48d477489ccbf3d728cc4b61702
#
_cell.length_a   1.000
_cell.length_b   1.000
_cell.length_c   1.000
_cell.angle_alpha   90.00
_cell.angle_beta   90.00
_cell.angle_gamma   90.00
#
_symmetry.space_group_name_H-M   'P 1'
#
loop_
_entity.id
_entity.type
_entity.pdbx_description
1 polymer ?
#
loop_
_entity_poly.entity_id
_entity_poly.type
_entity_poly.pdbx_seq_one_letter_code
_entity_poly.pdbx_strand_id
1 'polypeptide(L)'
;MDTFNESLGLKIPGHVAVILDGNGRWAKKRHLPRTMGHVQGSKVVEDMLYVVDELGVKYFTVYAFSTENWKRSTEEVSTLMGILRTYLKDCVKKSMKNNVRCRVIGRKDELSQDIIDSINNLEEKTKNNTGLNFTIAINYGGRDEITRAVRKIAGKVSEGSLKPEDIDEDTISNNLDTWELPDPDLLIRTSGEQRFCLLYTSPSPRDT
;
A
#
# COMPACT_ATOMS: atom_id res chain seq x y z
N MET A 1 -1.93 -3.62 28.26
CA MET A 1 -0.84 -3.45 27.26
C MET A 1 -0.20 -2.07 27.29
N ASP A 2 -0.88 -1.05 27.77
CA ASP A 2 -0.31 0.32 27.89
C ASP A 2 0.92 0.41 28.80
N THR A 3 1.03 -0.46 29.82
CA THR A 3 2.10 -0.40 30.82
C THR A 3 3.51 -0.77 30.31
N PHE A 4 3.62 -1.60 29.25
CA PHE A 4 4.95 -2.01 28.75
C PHE A 4 5.58 -0.92 27.88
N ASN A 5 4.78 -0.21 27.07
CA ASN A 5 5.24 0.87 26.21
C ASN A 5 5.56 2.15 27.01
N GLU A 6 4.76 2.46 28.03
CA GLU A 6 5.02 3.59 28.94
C GLU A 6 6.32 3.41 29.72
N SER A 7 6.65 2.18 30.13
CA SER A 7 7.89 1.90 30.89
C SER A 7 9.18 2.10 30.05
N LEU A 8 9.09 2.02 28.73
CA LEU A 8 10.22 2.16 27.81
C LEU A 8 10.30 3.57 27.16
N GLY A 9 9.31 4.44 27.40
CA GLY A 9 9.24 5.76 26.76
C GLY A 9 9.10 5.70 25.23
N LEU A 10 8.62 4.58 24.67
CA LEU A 10 8.51 4.38 23.24
C LEU A 10 7.22 5.03 22.72
N LYS A 11 7.35 5.88 21.73
CA LYS A 11 6.21 6.44 20.98
C LYS A 11 5.77 5.47 19.90
N ILE A 12 4.54 4.98 19.98
CA ILE A 12 3.95 4.15 18.92
C ILE A 12 3.67 5.03 17.69
N PRO A 13 4.14 4.62 16.49
CA PRO A 13 3.83 5.34 15.25
C PRO A 13 2.33 5.26 14.97
N GLY A 14 1.73 6.39 14.55
CA GLY A 14 0.33 6.43 14.12
C GLY A 14 0.11 5.74 12.79
N HIS A 15 1.09 5.86 11.88
CA HIS A 15 1.06 5.26 10.54
C HIS A 15 2.36 4.49 10.25
N VAL A 16 2.23 3.20 9.98
CA VAL A 16 3.33 2.33 9.54
C VAL A 16 3.12 1.94 8.07
N ALA A 17 4.13 2.12 7.25
CA ALA A 17 4.13 1.69 5.85
C ALA A 17 5.20 0.62 5.60
N VAL A 18 4.88 -0.42 4.83
CA VAL A 18 5.77 -1.54 4.55
C VAL A 18 5.88 -1.83 3.06
N ILE A 19 7.10 -1.83 2.54
CA ILE A 19 7.40 -2.32 1.19
C ILE A 19 7.72 -3.81 1.27
N LEU A 20 6.89 -4.63 0.63
CA LEU A 20 6.99 -6.09 0.65
C LEU A 20 8.06 -6.56 -0.35
N ASP A 21 9.33 -6.46 0.03
CA ASP A 21 10.46 -6.91 -0.80
C ASP A 21 11.08 -8.21 -0.28
N GLY A 22 11.74 -8.94 -1.19
CA GLY A 22 12.54 -10.11 -0.89
C GLY A 22 11.81 -11.45 -0.89
N ASN A 23 10.51 -11.50 -1.14
CA ASN A 23 9.73 -12.76 -1.19
C ASN A 23 10.33 -13.79 -2.15
N GLY A 24 10.72 -13.37 -3.36
CA GLY A 24 11.37 -14.25 -4.33
C GLY A 24 12.76 -14.73 -3.88
N ARG A 25 13.54 -13.85 -3.22
CA ARG A 25 14.85 -14.20 -2.65
C ARG A 25 14.72 -15.19 -1.48
N TRP A 26 13.70 -14.99 -0.65
CA TRP A 26 13.36 -15.90 0.45
C TRP A 26 13.04 -17.32 -0.04
N ALA A 27 12.22 -17.44 -1.09
CA ALA A 27 11.90 -18.72 -1.72
C ALA A 27 13.15 -19.38 -2.33
N LYS A 28 13.96 -18.62 -3.08
CA LYS A 28 15.20 -19.13 -3.70
C LYS A 28 16.18 -19.69 -2.66
N LYS A 29 16.36 -19.02 -1.52
CA LYS A 29 17.21 -19.51 -0.40
C LYS A 29 16.73 -20.83 0.19
N ARG A 30 15.46 -21.22 -0.06
CA ARG A 30 14.83 -22.47 0.43
C ARG A 30 14.58 -23.47 -0.67
N HIS A 31 15.14 -23.23 -1.86
CA HIS A 31 14.94 -24.09 -3.05
C HIS A 31 13.44 -24.23 -3.42
N LEU A 32 12.63 -23.19 -3.13
CA LEU A 32 11.21 -23.13 -3.44
C LEU A 32 10.94 -22.25 -4.69
N PRO A 33 9.87 -22.52 -5.43
CA PRO A 33 9.40 -21.62 -6.48
C PRO A 33 9.17 -20.20 -5.93
N ARG A 34 9.45 -19.16 -6.73
CA ARG A 34 9.25 -17.75 -6.33
C ARG A 34 7.83 -17.46 -5.86
N THR A 35 6.86 -18.12 -6.47
CA THR A 35 5.44 -18.04 -6.13
C THR A 35 5.14 -18.39 -4.68
N MET A 36 5.83 -19.40 -4.14
CA MET A 36 5.69 -19.78 -2.72
C MET A 36 6.17 -18.67 -1.77
N GLY A 37 7.17 -17.89 -2.20
CA GLY A 37 7.60 -16.71 -1.44
C GLY A 37 6.51 -15.65 -1.37
N HIS A 38 5.79 -15.39 -2.47
CA HIS A 38 4.69 -14.42 -2.49
C HIS A 38 3.50 -14.90 -1.65
N VAL A 39 3.15 -16.20 -1.72
CA VAL A 39 2.11 -16.79 -0.84
C VAL A 39 2.51 -16.66 0.63
N GLN A 40 3.76 -16.93 0.97
CA GLN A 40 4.22 -16.75 2.35
C GLN A 40 4.20 -15.28 2.76
N GLY A 41 4.58 -14.37 1.86
CA GLY A 41 4.53 -12.92 2.11
C GLY A 41 3.11 -12.42 2.41
N SER A 42 2.08 -12.92 1.71
CA SER A 42 0.69 -12.54 2.01
C SER A 42 0.23 -13.00 3.40
N LYS A 43 0.67 -14.18 3.86
CA LYS A 43 0.40 -14.64 5.24
C LYS A 43 1.07 -13.76 6.28
N VAL A 44 2.32 -13.35 6.04
CA VAL A 44 3.03 -12.44 6.95
C VAL A 44 2.31 -11.09 7.06
N VAL A 45 1.73 -10.57 5.95
CA VAL A 45 0.90 -9.35 6.02
C VAL A 45 -0.31 -9.55 6.94
N GLU A 46 -0.96 -10.71 6.87
CA GLU A 46 -2.08 -11.03 7.77
C GLU A 46 -1.65 -11.06 9.24
N ASP A 47 -0.52 -11.69 9.53
CA ASP A 47 0.03 -11.73 10.89
C ASP A 47 0.39 -10.32 11.38
N MET A 48 0.98 -9.49 10.50
CA MET A 48 1.33 -8.10 10.80
C MET A 48 0.10 -7.24 11.10
N LEU A 49 -1.05 -7.47 10.44
CA LEU A 49 -2.28 -6.74 10.75
C LEU A 49 -2.69 -6.89 12.21
N TYR A 50 -2.57 -8.10 12.78
CA TYR A 50 -2.85 -8.31 14.20
C TYR A 50 -1.84 -7.60 15.10
N VAL A 51 -0.56 -7.69 14.77
CA VAL A 51 0.50 -7.08 15.56
C VAL A 51 0.38 -5.55 15.60
N VAL A 52 0.17 -4.90 14.45
CA VAL A 52 0.06 -3.44 14.39
C VAL A 52 -1.22 -2.93 15.06
N ASP A 53 -2.33 -3.69 14.99
CA ASP A 53 -3.58 -3.38 15.67
C ASP A 53 -3.42 -3.50 17.20
N GLU A 54 -2.81 -4.59 17.69
CA GLU A 54 -2.48 -4.78 19.11
C GLU A 54 -1.55 -3.69 19.67
N LEU A 55 -0.61 -3.20 18.86
CA LEU A 55 0.27 -2.09 19.23
C LEU A 55 -0.44 -0.74 19.25
N GLY A 56 -1.66 -0.64 18.74
CA GLY A 56 -2.43 0.62 18.69
C GLY A 56 -2.09 1.53 17.51
N VAL A 57 -1.39 1.02 16.49
CA VAL A 57 -1.19 1.70 15.21
C VAL A 57 -2.55 1.99 14.57
N LYS A 58 -2.75 3.19 14.02
CA LYS A 58 -4.03 3.61 13.43
C LYS A 58 -4.11 3.38 11.93
N TYR A 59 -2.97 3.47 11.24
CA TYR A 59 -2.87 3.31 9.79
C TYR A 59 -1.75 2.33 9.45
N PHE A 60 -2.06 1.36 8.61
CA PHE A 60 -1.08 0.40 8.11
C PHE A 60 -1.15 0.30 6.59
N THR A 61 -0.06 0.64 5.92
CA THR A 61 0.02 0.61 4.45
C THR A 61 1.01 -0.45 3.99
N VAL A 62 0.61 -1.28 3.02
CA VAL A 62 1.50 -2.25 2.39
C VAL A 62 1.61 -2.00 0.89
N TYR A 63 2.83 -1.94 0.38
CA TYR A 63 3.12 -1.84 -1.05
C TYR A 63 3.28 -3.25 -1.62
N ALA A 64 2.18 -3.77 -2.20
CA ALA A 64 2.07 -5.17 -2.61
C ALA A 64 2.47 -5.40 -4.07
N PHE A 65 2.11 -4.48 -4.98
CA PHE A 65 2.42 -4.60 -6.41
C PHE A 65 2.68 -3.21 -7.01
N SER A 66 3.88 -3.02 -7.58
CA SER A 66 4.27 -1.74 -8.20
C SER A 66 4.04 -1.75 -9.71
N THR A 67 3.92 -0.56 -10.31
CA THR A 67 3.85 -0.39 -11.78
C THR A 67 5.04 -1.02 -12.51
N GLU A 68 6.22 -1.10 -11.88
CA GLU A 68 7.40 -1.76 -12.44
C GLU A 68 7.28 -3.28 -12.48
N ASN A 69 6.40 -3.88 -11.67
CA ASN A 69 6.25 -5.34 -11.62
C ASN A 69 5.62 -5.91 -12.90
N TRP A 70 4.96 -5.09 -13.72
CA TRP A 70 4.49 -5.48 -15.04
C TRP A 70 5.62 -5.89 -16.02
N LYS A 71 6.86 -5.44 -15.76
CA LYS A 71 8.04 -5.82 -16.54
C LYS A 71 8.54 -7.25 -16.25
N ARG A 72 7.96 -7.93 -15.26
CA ARG A 72 8.28 -9.33 -14.94
C ARG A 72 7.72 -10.28 -16.01
N SER A 73 8.10 -11.56 -15.95
CA SER A 73 7.54 -12.55 -16.87
C SER A 73 6.01 -12.63 -16.74
N THR A 74 5.32 -12.90 -17.84
CA THR A 74 3.87 -13.05 -17.88
C THR A 74 3.37 -14.10 -16.87
N GLU A 75 4.13 -15.19 -16.70
CA GLU A 75 3.82 -16.25 -15.75
C GLU A 75 3.88 -15.74 -14.30
N GLU A 76 4.93 -14.97 -13.94
CA GLU A 76 5.05 -14.39 -12.59
C GLU A 76 3.92 -13.38 -12.33
N VAL A 77 3.63 -12.50 -13.28
CA VAL A 77 2.53 -11.53 -13.16
C VAL A 77 1.18 -12.24 -13.01
N SER A 78 0.89 -13.25 -13.84
CA SER A 78 -0.35 -14.02 -13.75
C SER A 78 -0.51 -14.69 -12.38
N THR A 79 0.58 -15.24 -11.85
CA THR A 79 0.58 -15.86 -10.51
C THR A 79 0.32 -14.81 -9.41
N LEU A 80 0.97 -13.65 -9.49
CA LEU A 80 0.76 -12.56 -8.53
C LEU A 80 -0.68 -12.06 -8.55
N MET A 81 -1.29 -11.93 -9.72
CA MET A 81 -2.70 -11.57 -9.85
C MET A 81 -3.63 -12.65 -9.29
N GLY A 82 -3.28 -13.95 -9.42
CA GLY A 82 -3.99 -15.06 -8.79
C GLY A 82 -3.95 -15.00 -7.27
N ILE A 83 -2.77 -14.74 -6.70
CA ILE A 83 -2.60 -14.55 -5.24
C ILE A 83 -3.41 -13.34 -4.77
N LEU A 84 -3.37 -12.23 -5.49
CA LEU A 84 -4.12 -11.03 -5.16
C LEU A 84 -5.64 -11.27 -5.14
N ARG A 85 -6.18 -11.99 -6.14
CA ARG A 85 -7.61 -12.37 -6.17
C ARG A 85 -8.03 -13.14 -4.92
N THR A 86 -7.24 -14.14 -4.56
CA THR A 86 -7.51 -14.95 -3.36
C THR A 86 -7.45 -14.09 -2.11
N TYR A 87 -6.39 -13.28 -1.99
CA TYR A 87 -6.18 -12.39 -0.84
C TYR A 87 -7.34 -11.41 -0.65
N LEU A 88 -7.78 -10.72 -1.71
CA LEU A 88 -8.88 -9.74 -1.63
C LEU A 88 -10.19 -10.38 -1.18
N LYS A 89 -10.51 -11.61 -1.64
CA LYS A 89 -11.70 -12.35 -1.20
C LYS A 89 -11.66 -12.69 0.29
N ASP A 90 -10.52 -13.19 0.77
CA ASP A 90 -10.34 -13.57 2.17
C ASP A 90 -10.28 -12.33 3.08
N CYS A 91 -9.72 -11.23 2.57
CA CYS A 91 -9.57 -9.98 3.28
C CYS A 91 -10.93 -9.41 3.72
N VAL A 92 -11.98 -9.48 2.89
CA VAL A 92 -13.33 -9.02 3.26
C VAL A 92 -13.81 -9.65 4.56
N LYS A 93 -13.79 -10.99 4.63
CA LYS A 93 -14.27 -11.70 5.82
C LYS A 93 -13.45 -11.38 7.07
N LYS A 94 -12.12 -11.35 6.92
CA LYS A 94 -11.19 -11.08 8.03
C LYS A 94 -11.33 -9.65 8.53
N SER A 95 -11.40 -8.68 7.62
CA SER A 95 -11.51 -7.27 7.95
C SER A 95 -12.83 -6.93 8.62
N MET A 96 -13.94 -7.53 8.19
CA MET A 96 -15.24 -7.38 8.85
C MET A 96 -15.23 -7.96 10.26
N LYS A 97 -14.60 -9.12 10.46
CA LYS A 97 -14.48 -9.76 11.78
C LYS A 97 -13.68 -8.92 12.77
N ASN A 98 -12.61 -8.27 12.28
CA ASN A 98 -11.63 -7.55 13.11
C ASN A 98 -11.83 -6.03 13.08
N ASN A 99 -12.95 -5.53 12.54
CA ASN A 99 -13.27 -4.11 12.45
C ASN A 99 -12.19 -3.29 11.70
N VAL A 100 -11.52 -3.87 10.70
CA VAL A 100 -10.49 -3.21 9.90
C VAL A 100 -11.13 -2.51 8.70
N ARG A 101 -10.85 -1.22 8.50
CA ARG A 101 -11.26 -0.46 7.32
C ARG A 101 -10.20 -0.61 6.23
N CYS A 102 -10.59 -1.17 5.07
CA CYS A 102 -9.68 -1.41 3.97
C CYS A 102 -9.82 -0.38 2.85
N ARG A 103 -8.68 0.00 2.26
CA ARG A 103 -8.58 0.87 1.09
C ARG A 103 -7.53 0.30 0.13
N VAL A 104 -7.74 0.51 -1.17
CA VAL A 104 -6.76 0.18 -2.20
C VAL A 104 -6.38 1.43 -2.97
N ILE A 105 -5.08 1.72 -3.05
CA ILE A 105 -4.50 2.83 -3.81
C ILE A 105 -3.69 2.33 -5.00
N GLY A 106 -3.50 3.18 -6.00
CA GLY A 106 -2.80 2.90 -7.25
C GLY A 106 -3.73 2.86 -8.47
N ARG A 107 -3.18 2.51 -9.63
CA ARG A 107 -3.93 2.50 -10.91
C ARG A 107 -4.83 1.28 -11.00
N LYS A 108 -6.12 1.48 -10.81
CA LYS A 108 -7.12 0.40 -10.88
C LYS A 108 -7.53 0.09 -12.32
N ASP A 109 -7.48 1.07 -13.23
CA ASP A 109 -7.92 0.98 -14.63
C ASP A 109 -7.12 -0.01 -15.50
N GLU A 110 -5.91 -0.38 -15.09
CA GLU A 110 -5.08 -1.39 -15.77
C GLU A 110 -5.27 -2.82 -15.20
N LEU A 111 -6.06 -2.96 -14.14
CA LEU A 111 -6.36 -4.26 -13.54
C LEU A 111 -7.52 -4.95 -14.28
N SER A 112 -7.58 -6.27 -14.21
CA SER A 112 -8.73 -7.02 -14.74
C SER A 112 -10.01 -6.70 -13.95
N GLN A 113 -11.16 -6.73 -14.64
CA GLN A 113 -12.44 -6.33 -14.07
C GLN A 113 -12.79 -7.10 -12.79
N ASP A 114 -12.49 -8.39 -12.73
CA ASP A 114 -12.73 -9.22 -11.54
C ASP A 114 -11.93 -8.80 -10.30
N ILE A 115 -10.73 -8.24 -10.52
CA ILE A 115 -9.92 -7.65 -9.43
C ILE A 115 -10.51 -6.31 -9.01
N ILE A 116 -10.92 -5.47 -9.96
CA ILE A 116 -11.59 -4.19 -9.69
C ILE A 116 -12.86 -4.42 -8.87
N ASP A 117 -13.69 -5.38 -9.26
CA ASP A 117 -14.92 -5.75 -8.55
C ASP A 117 -14.62 -6.25 -7.12
N SER A 118 -13.54 -7.02 -6.96
CA SER A 118 -13.11 -7.51 -5.64
C SER A 118 -12.63 -6.37 -4.74
N ILE A 119 -11.91 -5.37 -5.31
CA ILE A 119 -11.48 -4.16 -4.60
C ILE A 119 -12.69 -3.35 -4.16
N ASN A 120 -13.61 -3.07 -5.08
CA ASN A 120 -14.81 -2.28 -4.79
C ASN A 120 -15.67 -2.96 -3.71
N ASN A 121 -15.81 -4.28 -3.77
CA ASN A 121 -16.52 -5.05 -2.75
C ASN A 121 -15.83 -4.96 -1.38
N LEU A 122 -14.48 -5.04 -1.33
CA LEU A 122 -13.72 -4.91 -0.09
C LEU A 122 -13.91 -3.53 0.53
N GLU A 123 -13.70 -2.48 -0.25
CA GLU A 123 -13.82 -1.08 0.20
C GLU A 123 -15.26 -0.79 0.69
N GLU A 124 -16.28 -1.19 -0.08
CA GLU A 124 -17.70 -0.98 0.28
C GLU A 124 -18.10 -1.73 1.55
N LYS A 125 -17.70 -2.99 1.70
CA LYS A 125 -18.04 -3.80 2.87
C LYS A 125 -17.40 -3.28 4.15
N THR A 126 -16.19 -2.73 4.06
CA THR A 126 -15.40 -2.31 5.23
C THR A 126 -15.46 -0.81 5.51
N LYS A 127 -16.15 0.00 4.69
CA LYS A 127 -16.20 1.47 4.80
C LYS A 127 -16.65 2.00 6.17
N ASN A 128 -17.50 1.26 6.86
CA ASN A 128 -18.05 1.64 8.17
C ASN A 128 -17.24 1.07 9.35
N ASN A 129 -16.19 0.31 9.10
CA ASN A 129 -15.31 -0.17 10.15
C ASN A 129 -14.51 1.00 10.75
N THR A 130 -14.29 0.96 12.04
CA THR A 130 -13.74 2.07 12.85
C THR A 130 -12.40 1.75 13.51
N GLY A 131 -11.90 0.54 13.33
CA GLY A 131 -10.60 0.10 13.87
C GLY A 131 -9.43 0.50 12.97
N LEU A 132 -8.47 -0.40 12.79
CA LEU A 132 -7.27 -0.19 11.97
C LEU A 132 -7.64 0.21 10.53
N ASN A 133 -7.02 1.27 10.01
CA ASN A 133 -7.09 1.62 8.59
C ASN A 133 -5.99 0.88 7.82
N PHE A 134 -6.37 -0.07 6.99
CA PHE A 134 -5.46 -0.88 6.19
C PHE A 134 -5.48 -0.47 4.73
N THR A 135 -4.35 0.01 4.22
CA THR A 135 -4.19 0.44 2.83
C THR A 135 -3.30 -0.54 2.07
N ILE A 136 -3.77 -0.99 0.91
CA ILE A 136 -3.03 -1.88 0.02
C ILE A 136 -2.71 -1.13 -1.26
N ALA A 137 -1.42 -0.89 -1.52
CA ALA A 137 -0.96 -0.26 -2.75
C ALA A 137 -0.77 -1.32 -3.85
N ILE A 138 -1.63 -1.28 -4.87
CA ILE A 138 -1.67 -2.22 -5.99
C ILE A 138 -1.54 -1.45 -7.30
N ASN A 139 -0.64 -1.89 -8.18
CA ASN A 139 -0.28 -1.16 -9.39
C ASN A 139 0.08 0.30 -9.09
N TYR A 140 0.86 0.46 -8.02
CA TYR A 140 1.26 1.76 -7.47
C TYR A 140 2.68 2.12 -7.89
N GLY A 141 2.89 3.39 -8.17
CA GLY A 141 4.19 4.00 -8.38
C GLY A 141 4.13 5.49 -8.06
N GLY A 142 5.05 6.00 -7.25
CA GLY A 142 5.01 7.41 -6.80
C GLY A 142 5.04 8.41 -7.97
N ARG A 143 5.87 8.17 -8.99
CA ARG A 143 5.88 9.02 -10.20
C ARG A 143 4.58 8.94 -10.99
N ASP A 144 3.96 7.76 -11.08
CA ASP A 144 2.66 7.59 -11.73
C ASP A 144 1.57 8.34 -10.96
N GLU A 145 1.54 8.21 -9.65
CA GLU A 145 0.58 8.89 -8.79
C GLU A 145 0.70 10.42 -8.93
N ILE A 146 1.91 10.97 -8.81
CA ILE A 146 2.16 12.40 -9.00
C ILE A 146 1.71 12.86 -10.40
N THR A 147 2.01 12.08 -11.45
CA THR A 147 1.58 12.40 -12.81
C THR A 147 0.06 12.43 -12.91
N ARG A 148 -0.64 11.52 -12.28
CA ARG A 148 -2.12 11.50 -12.23
C ARG A 148 -2.67 12.71 -11.46
N ALA A 149 -2.07 13.05 -10.31
CA ALA A 149 -2.44 14.23 -9.54
C ALA A 149 -2.25 15.52 -10.34
N VAL A 150 -1.10 15.69 -11.01
CA VAL A 150 -0.82 16.85 -11.87
C VAL A 150 -1.84 16.94 -13.02
N ARG A 151 -2.21 15.84 -13.66
CA ARG A 151 -3.24 15.83 -14.71
C ARG A 151 -4.61 16.26 -14.19
N LYS A 152 -5.01 15.81 -12.98
CA LYS A 152 -6.25 16.24 -12.33
C LYS A 152 -6.23 17.74 -12.05
N ILE A 153 -5.14 18.27 -11.52
CA ILE A 153 -4.95 19.70 -11.22
C ILE A 153 -5.00 20.52 -12.51
N ALA A 154 -4.26 20.11 -13.56
CA ALA A 154 -4.29 20.78 -14.86
C ALA A 154 -5.69 20.81 -15.48
N GLY A 155 -6.48 19.72 -15.33
CA GLY A 155 -7.89 19.69 -15.72
C GLY A 155 -8.72 20.77 -15.02
N LYS A 156 -8.61 20.86 -13.70
CA LYS A 156 -9.29 21.91 -12.89
C LYS A 156 -8.90 23.33 -13.33
N VAL A 157 -7.64 23.54 -13.66
CA VAL A 157 -7.16 24.83 -14.19
C VAL A 157 -7.78 25.12 -15.55
N SER A 158 -7.79 24.13 -16.46
CA SER A 158 -8.39 24.27 -17.79
C SER A 158 -9.90 24.55 -17.76
N GLU A 159 -10.60 23.98 -16.76
CA GLU A 159 -12.04 24.19 -16.51
C GLU A 159 -12.33 25.53 -15.80
N GLY A 160 -11.29 26.26 -15.37
CA GLY A 160 -11.43 27.52 -14.61
C GLY A 160 -11.88 27.35 -13.16
N SER A 161 -11.92 26.14 -12.63
CA SER A 161 -12.28 25.84 -11.23
C SER A 161 -11.11 26.00 -10.26
N LEU A 162 -9.89 26.15 -10.75
CA LEU A 162 -8.66 26.41 -10.00
C LEU A 162 -7.77 27.38 -10.80
N LYS A 163 -7.15 28.35 -10.14
CA LYS A 163 -6.14 29.21 -10.79
C LYS A 163 -4.73 28.66 -10.58
N PRO A 164 -3.79 28.86 -11.53
CA PRO A 164 -2.42 28.40 -11.38
C PRO A 164 -1.72 28.94 -10.11
N GLU A 165 -2.00 30.19 -9.74
CA GLU A 165 -1.44 30.85 -8.55
C GLU A 165 -1.95 30.30 -7.22
N ASP A 166 -3.08 29.60 -7.23
CA ASP A 166 -3.72 28.99 -6.04
C ASP A 166 -3.25 27.52 -5.83
N ILE A 167 -2.34 27.01 -6.68
CA ILE A 167 -1.77 25.68 -6.52
C ILE A 167 -0.69 25.70 -5.44
N ASP A 168 -0.94 25.01 -4.34
CA ASP A 168 -0.05 24.84 -3.18
C ASP A 168 0.19 23.36 -2.83
N GLU A 169 0.89 23.10 -1.72
CA GLU A 169 1.17 21.74 -1.25
C GLU A 169 -0.09 20.98 -0.88
N ASP A 170 -1.08 21.65 -0.30
CA ASP A 170 -2.39 21.06 0.03
C ASP A 170 -3.15 20.69 -1.24
N THR A 171 -3.09 21.52 -2.27
CA THR A 171 -3.67 21.21 -3.59
C THR A 171 -3.08 19.92 -4.16
N ILE A 172 -1.76 19.74 -4.05
CA ILE A 172 -1.09 18.51 -4.51
C ILE A 172 -1.55 17.33 -3.67
N SER A 173 -1.45 17.43 -2.34
CA SER A 173 -1.79 16.38 -1.38
C SER A 173 -3.24 15.90 -1.57
N ASN A 174 -4.19 16.82 -1.74
CA ASN A 174 -5.61 16.52 -1.95
C ASN A 174 -5.94 15.87 -3.31
N ASN A 175 -4.98 15.79 -4.23
CA ASN A 175 -5.15 15.12 -5.52
C ASN A 175 -4.38 13.79 -5.63
N LEU A 176 -3.61 13.41 -4.60
CA LEU A 176 -2.96 12.09 -4.48
C LEU A 176 -3.99 11.00 -4.10
N ASP A 177 -3.64 9.75 -4.32
CA ASP A 177 -4.46 8.61 -3.88
C ASP A 177 -4.48 8.48 -2.34
N THR A 178 -3.47 9.07 -1.67
CA THR A 178 -3.26 9.05 -0.23
C THR A 178 -3.90 10.24 0.51
N TRP A 179 -4.68 11.08 -0.16
CA TRP A 179 -5.22 12.34 0.36
C TRP A 179 -5.96 12.27 1.71
N GLU A 180 -6.55 11.11 2.05
CA GLU A 180 -7.22 10.90 3.35
C GLU A 180 -6.31 10.24 4.40
N LEU A 181 -5.07 9.93 4.06
CA LEU A 181 -4.14 9.25 4.95
C LEU A 181 -3.14 10.25 5.53
N PRO A 182 -2.81 10.15 6.81
CA PRO A 182 -1.65 10.89 7.33
C PRO A 182 -0.36 10.34 6.71
N ASP A 183 0.68 11.15 6.72
CA ASP A 183 2.01 10.69 6.31
C ASP A 183 2.49 9.54 7.20
N PRO A 184 3.26 8.58 6.65
CA PRO A 184 3.85 7.51 7.44
C PRO A 184 4.88 8.03 8.44
N ASP A 185 4.70 7.69 9.73
CA ASP A 185 5.72 7.94 10.76
C ASP A 185 6.89 6.96 10.67
N LEU A 186 6.62 5.75 10.14
CA LEU A 186 7.61 4.69 9.98
C LEU A 186 7.43 3.99 8.65
N LEU A 187 8.51 3.95 7.85
CA LEU A 187 8.58 3.18 6.62
C LEU A 187 9.58 2.04 6.78
N ILE A 188 9.10 0.81 6.55
CA ILE A 188 9.89 -0.40 6.59
C ILE A 188 10.02 -0.97 5.18
N ARG A 189 11.24 -1.22 4.73
CA ARG A 189 11.49 -2.04 3.53
C ARG A 189 12.23 -3.30 3.94
N THR A 190 11.63 -4.45 3.68
CA THR A 190 12.23 -5.75 4.01
C THR A 190 13.39 -6.09 3.07
N SER A 191 14.20 -7.09 3.45
CA SER A 191 15.24 -7.66 2.58
C SER A 191 16.56 -6.88 2.46
N GLY A 192 16.81 -5.91 3.36
CA GLY A 192 18.08 -5.15 3.40
C GLY A 192 18.23 -4.13 2.26
N GLU A 193 17.16 -3.85 1.51
CA GLU A 193 17.14 -2.80 0.48
C GLU A 193 16.89 -1.44 1.11
N GLN A 194 17.70 -0.44 0.74
CA GLN A 194 17.62 0.93 1.26
C GLN A 194 17.12 1.94 0.23
N ARG A 195 16.70 1.47 -0.96
CA ARG A 195 16.21 2.32 -2.05
C ARG A 195 14.72 2.60 -1.91
N PHE A 196 14.31 3.86 -2.10
CA PHE A 196 12.93 4.30 -2.04
C PHE A 196 12.36 4.69 -3.41
N CYS A 197 13.01 4.29 -4.50
CA CYS A 197 12.73 4.75 -5.87
C CYS A 197 11.27 4.57 -6.34
N LEU A 198 10.49 3.70 -5.71
CA LEU A 198 9.06 3.52 -6.00
C LEU A 198 8.17 4.53 -5.27
N LEU A 199 8.65 5.10 -4.16
CA LEU A 199 7.91 6.02 -3.29
C LEU A 199 8.34 7.47 -3.46
N TYR A 200 9.62 7.71 -3.79
CA TYR A 200 10.19 9.03 -3.92
C TYR A 200 10.73 9.29 -5.32
N THR A 201 10.54 10.51 -5.78
CA THR A 201 11.03 10.99 -7.09
C THR A 201 12.51 11.34 -7.09
N SER A 202 13.12 11.50 -5.92
CA SER A 202 14.55 11.84 -5.76
C SER A 202 15.36 10.63 -5.31
N PRO A 203 16.58 10.44 -5.82
CA PRO A 203 17.52 9.50 -5.22
C PRO A 203 17.82 9.95 -3.79
N SER A 204 17.79 9.03 -2.84
CA SER A 204 18.28 9.30 -1.50
C SER A 204 19.79 9.57 -1.55
N PRO A 205 20.34 10.46 -0.71
CA PRO A 205 21.80 10.64 -0.59
C PRO A 205 22.56 9.35 -0.23
N ARG A 206 21.84 8.27 0.10
CA ARG A 206 22.39 6.94 0.37
C ARG A 206 22.31 5.98 -0.83
N ASP A 207 21.78 6.43 -1.98
CA ASP A 207 21.67 5.65 -3.22
C ASP A 207 22.91 5.84 -4.13
N THR A 208 23.94 6.55 -3.65
CA THR A 208 25.26 6.75 -4.30
C THR A 208 26.33 5.86 -3.68
#